data_7dbe56843505675e929aeba6b97b0cd1
#
_entry.id   7dbe56843505675e929aeba6b97b0cd1
#
_cell.length_a   1.000
_cell.length_b   1.000
_cell.length_c   1.000
_cell.angle_alpha   90.00
_cell.angle_beta   90.00
_cell.angle_gamma   90.00
#
_symmetry.space_group_name_H-M   'P 1'
#
loop_
_entity.id
_entity.type
_entity.pdbx_description
1 polymer ?
#
loop_
_entity_poly.entity_id
_entity_poly.type
_entity_poly.pdbx_seq_one_letter_code
_entity_poly.pdbx_strand_id
1 'polypeptide(L)'
;YAFLLHDRESGQSALVDSPDAKAIRAELDQRGWGLNYILLTHHHWDHVDGVDALRQHYDAKVIGAKADAHRLPGLDRAVSDGETFDLFGAPVHVMDVSGHTLGHIAFYLPDSQAVFTADSLMALGCGRLFEGTPAQMWQSLSRLAALPADTLVYSGHEYTQSNAAFALTIEPDNAALQARVAEVNTKAKRREATVPSYLREEIETYPFLRASNPKVKA
;
A
#
# COMPACT_ATOMS: atom_id res chain seq x y z
N TYR A 1 3.13 -6.52 -4.89
CA TYR A 1 2.50 -7.24 -3.78
C TYR A 1 0.98 -7.27 -3.91
N ALA A 2 0.38 -8.34 -3.37
CA ALA A 2 -1.02 -8.45 -3.03
C ALA A 2 -1.13 -8.87 -1.57
N PHE A 3 -2.15 -8.41 -0.87
CA PHE A 3 -2.29 -8.70 0.56
C PHE A 3 -3.63 -9.38 0.85
N LEU A 4 -3.57 -10.57 1.43
CA LEU A 4 -4.75 -11.31 1.90
C LEU A 4 -5.04 -10.95 3.36
N LEU A 5 -6.26 -10.50 3.61
CA LEU A 5 -6.81 -10.29 4.94
C LEU A 5 -7.80 -11.42 5.23
N HIS A 6 -7.77 -11.96 6.44
CA HIS A 6 -8.67 -13.02 6.84
C HIS A 6 -9.18 -12.79 8.25
N ASP A 7 -10.49 -12.72 8.38
CA ASP A 7 -11.13 -12.67 9.69
C ASP A 7 -11.44 -14.09 10.16
N ARG A 8 -10.86 -14.46 11.32
CA ARG A 8 -11.00 -15.81 11.87
C ARG A 8 -12.37 -16.09 12.47
N GLU A 9 -13.12 -15.06 12.86
CA GLU A 9 -14.43 -15.24 13.48
C GLU A 9 -15.50 -15.50 12.43
N SER A 10 -15.54 -14.71 11.36
CA SER A 10 -16.49 -14.87 10.27
C SER A 10 -16.04 -15.85 9.18
N GLY A 11 -14.75 -16.17 9.12
CA GLY A 11 -14.15 -16.95 8.04
C GLY A 11 -14.08 -16.20 6.70
N GLN A 12 -14.38 -14.89 6.69
CA GLN A 12 -14.35 -14.08 5.48
C GLN A 12 -12.93 -13.62 5.14
N SER A 13 -12.68 -13.41 3.84
CA SER A 13 -11.38 -12.92 3.35
C SER A 13 -11.54 -11.76 2.41
N ALA A 14 -10.55 -10.86 2.42
CA ALA A 14 -10.40 -9.79 1.45
C ALA A 14 -9.00 -9.80 0.85
N LEU A 15 -8.89 -9.30 -0.36
CA LEU A 15 -7.64 -9.11 -1.07
C LEU A 15 -7.44 -7.61 -1.32
N VAL A 16 -6.25 -7.09 -1.06
CA VAL A 16 -5.85 -5.76 -1.52
C VAL A 16 -4.94 -5.93 -2.72
N ASP A 17 -5.39 -5.40 -3.85
CA ASP A 17 -4.83 -5.51 -5.18
C ASP A 17 -4.68 -6.95 -5.72
N SER A 18 -4.75 -7.10 -7.02
CA SER A 18 -4.83 -8.40 -7.68
C SER A 18 -3.92 -8.49 -8.91
N PRO A 19 -2.59 -8.60 -8.75
CA PRO A 19 -1.66 -8.68 -9.87
C PRO A 19 -1.70 -10.02 -10.63
N ASP A 20 -1.95 -11.13 -9.93
CA ASP A 20 -1.87 -12.49 -10.50
C ASP A 20 -2.91 -13.40 -9.85
N ALA A 21 -4.00 -13.65 -10.56
CA ALA A 21 -5.08 -14.51 -10.10
C ALA A 21 -4.62 -15.94 -9.78
N LYS A 22 -3.67 -16.48 -10.54
CA LYS A 22 -3.20 -17.86 -10.35
C LYS A 22 -2.44 -18.03 -9.04
N ALA A 23 -1.51 -17.12 -8.76
CA ALA A 23 -0.73 -17.13 -7.52
C ALA A 23 -1.64 -16.91 -6.29
N ILE A 24 -2.57 -15.96 -6.39
CA ILE A 24 -3.52 -15.64 -5.31
C ILE A 24 -4.45 -16.83 -5.03
N ARG A 25 -5.00 -17.47 -6.06
CA ARG A 25 -5.82 -18.68 -5.90
C ARG A 25 -5.05 -19.81 -5.22
N ALA A 26 -3.82 -20.07 -5.66
CA ALA A 26 -3.01 -21.10 -5.06
C ALA A 26 -2.79 -20.88 -3.55
N GLU A 27 -2.61 -19.64 -3.13
CA GLU A 27 -2.48 -19.28 -1.71
C GLU A 27 -3.80 -19.43 -0.94
N LEU A 28 -4.92 -19.01 -1.52
CA LEU A 28 -6.26 -19.19 -0.94
C LEU A 28 -6.59 -20.68 -0.79
N ASP A 29 -6.35 -21.48 -1.83
CA ASP A 29 -6.58 -22.93 -1.84
C ASP A 29 -5.72 -23.63 -0.77
N GLN A 30 -4.44 -23.27 -0.65
CA GLN A 30 -3.53 -23.82 0.36
C GLN A 30 -4.02 -23.54 1.78
N ARG A 31 -4.64 -22.39 2.02
CA ARG A 31 -5.20 -22.00 3.33
C ARG A 31 -6.62 -22.54 3.56
N GLY A 32 -7.30 -23.00 2.53
CA GLY A 32 -8.71 -23.36 2.58
C GLY A 32 -9.62 -22.14 2.75
N TRP A 33 -9.23 -20.96 2.22
CA TRP A 33 -9.97 -19.73 2.34
C TRP A 33 -10.76 -19.42 1.08
N GLY A 34 -11.96 -18.87 1.24
CA GLY A 34 -12.70 -18.19 0.17
C GLY A 34 -12.18 -16.77 -0.04
N LEU A 35 -12.82 -16.03 -0.97
CA LEU A 35 -12.57 -14.61 -1.19
C LEU A 35 -13.89 -13.87 -1.29
N ASN A 36 -14.14 -12.93 -0.40
CA ASN A 36 -15.40 -12.18 -0.33
C ASN A 36 -15.27 -10.77 -0.93
N TYR A 37 -14.10 -10.14 -0.77
CA TYR A 37 -13.86 -8.77 -1.23
C TYR A 37 -12.51 -8.63 -1.92
N ILE A 38 -12.47 -7.74 -2.94
CA ILE A 38 -11.24 -7.27 -3.60
C ILE A 38 -11.24 -5.75 -3.47
N LEU A 39 -10.23 -5.20 -2.79
CA LEU A 39 -10.03 -3.78 -2.58
C LEU A 39 -8.96 -3.28 -3.55
N LEU A 40 -9.31 -2.35 -4.45
CA LEU A 40 -8.40 -1.84 -5.46
C LEU A 40 -7.89 -0.45 -5.10
N THR A 41 -6.58 -0.30 -5.06
CA THR A 41 -5.92 0.96 -4.73
C THR A 41 -5.85 1.91 -5.91
N HIS A 42 -5.52 1.43 -7.11
CA HIS A 42 -5.45 2.19 -8.35
C HIS A 42 -5.52 1.27 -9.59
N HIS A 43 -5.55 1.84 -10.79
CA HIS A 43 -5.91 1.14 -12.02
C HIS A 43 -4.75 0.47 -12.78
N HIS A 44 -3.50 0.56 -12.31
CA HIS A 44 -2.39 -0.05 -13.05
C HIS A 44 -2.56 -1.56 -13.15
N TRP A 45 -2.17 -2.11 -14.30
CA TRP A 45 -2.40 -3.50 -14.67
C TRP A 45 -1.83 -4.50 -13.65
N ASP A 46 -0.67 -4.20 -13.09
CA ASP A 46 -0.01 -5.00 -12.05
C ASP A 46 -0.66 -4.92 -10.66
N HIS A 47 -1.81 -4.22 -10.57
CA HIS A 47 -2.67 -4.18 -9.39
C HIS A 47 -4.09 -4.70 -9.66
N VAL A 48 -4.48 -4.86 -10.94
CA VAL A 48 -5.87 -5.21 -11.29
C VAL A 48 -6.01 -6.38 -12.24
N ASP A 49 -4.95 -6.89 -12.86
CA ASP A 49 -5.00 -7.87 -13.96
C ASP A 49 -5.70 -9.18 -13.58
N GLY A 50 -5.62 -9.58 -12.30
CA GLY A 50 -6.25 -10.79 -11.79
C GLY A 50 -7.71 -10.64 -11.35
N VAL A 51 -8.28 -9.43 -11.32
CA VAL A 51 -9.59 -9.14 -10.70
C VAL A 51 -10.72 -9.95 -11.31
N ASP A 52 -10.87 -9.91 -12.63
CA ASP A 52 -12.01 -10.55 -13.31
C ASP A 52 -12.01 -12.07 -13.09
N ALA A 53 -10.84 -12.71 -13.16
CA ALA A 53 -10.70 -14.13 -12.93
C ALA A 53 -11.03 -14.54 -11.48
N LEU A 54 -10.58 -13.76 -10.50
CA LEU A 54 -10.89 -13.99 -9.07
C LEU A 54 -12.36 -13.73 -8.79
N ARG A 55 -12.91 -12.62 -9.29
CA ARG A 55 -14.31 -12.27 -9.14
C ARG A 55 -15.22 -13.37 -9.70
N GLN A 56 -14.94 -13.86 -10.90
CA GLN A 56 -15.72 -14.94 -11.51
C GLN A 56 -15.66 -16.24 -10.71
N HIS A 57 -14.51 -16.54 -10.11
CA HIS A 57 -14.31 -17.80 -9.39
C HIS A 57 -14.93 -17.79 -7.99
N TYR A 58 -14.83 -16.67 -7.26
CA TYR A 58 -15.25 -16.56 -5.85
C TYR A 58 -16.56 -15.78 -5.64
N ASP A 59 -17.13 -15.17 -6.68
CA ASP A 59 -18.22 -14.17 -6.57
C ASP A 59 -17.86 -13.00 -5.65
N ALA A 60 -16.56 -12.63 -5.63
CA ALA A 60 -16.03 -11.59 -4.77
C ALA A 60 -16.53 -10.19 -5.16
N LYS A 61 -16.81 -9.34 -4.17
CA LYS A 61 -17.24 -7.96 -4.38
C LYS A 61 -16.04 -7.05 -4.55
N VAL A 62 -16.03 -6.24 -5.61
CA VAL A 62 -14.93 -5.34 -5.96
C VAL A 62 -15.22 -3.93 -5.44
N ILE A 63 -14.30 -3.38 -4.65
CA ILE A 63 -14.37 -2.04 -4.05
C ILE A 63 -13.17 -1.24 -4.56
N GLY A 64 -13.39 -0.02 -5.04
CA GLY A 64 -12.32 0.84 -5.56
C GLY A 64 -12.71 2.31 -5.63
N ALA A 65 -11.78 3.16 -6.08
CA ALA A 65 -11.96 4.59 -6.13
C ALA A 65 -13.07 5.02 -7.10
N LYS A 66 -14.05 5.80 -6.61
CA LYS A 66 -15.09 6.40 -7.45
C LYS A 66 -14.50 7.32 -8.53
N ALA A 67 -13.46 8.07 -8.18
CA ALA A 67 -12.80 8.97 -9.11
C ALA A 67 -12.16 8.23 -10.31
N ASP A 68 -11.81 6.96 -10.12
CA ASP A 68 -11.12 6.13 -11.12
C ASP A 68 -11.98 4.97 -11.65
N ALA A 69 -13.27 4.93 -11.32
CA ALA A 69 -14.19 3.84 -11.69
C ALA A 69 -14.26 3.57 -13.21
N HIS A 70 -13.93 4.56 -14.05
CA HIS A 70 -13.93 4.43 -15.51
C HIS A 70 -12.70 3.68 -16.05
N ARG A 71 -11.66 3.46 -15.24
CA ARG A 71 -10.41 2.74 -15.57
C ARG A 71 -10.25 1.44 -14.79
N LEU A 72 -10.92 1.33 -13.65
CA LEU A 72 -10.91 0.12 -12.82
C LEU A 72 -11.82 -0.96 -13.41
N PRO A 73 -11.55 -2.26 -13.12
CA PRO A 73 -12.53 -3.32 -13.31
C PRO A 73 -13.87 -2.95 -12.68
N GLY A 74 -14.98 -3.46 -13.21
CA GLY A 74 -16.32 -3.11 -12.76
C GLY A 74 -16.47 -3.21 -11.24
N LEU A 75 -16.79 -2.08 -10.58
CA LEU A 75 -16.92 -1.98 -9.13
C LEU A 75 -18.32 -2.38 -8.66
N ASP A 76 -18.41 -3.18 -7.60
CA ASP A 76 -19.65 -3.39 -6.85
C ASP A 76 -19.89 -2.23 -5.88
N ARG A 77 -18.82 -1.61 -5.39
CA ARG A 77 -18.86 -0.41 -4.55
C ARG A 77 -17.77 0.58 -4.96
N ALA A 78 -18.18 1.79 -5.32
CA ALA A 78 -17.28 2.91 -5.55
C ALA A 78 -17.18 3.74 -4.28
N VAL A 79 -15.95 4.02 -3.81
CA VAL A 79 -15.67 4.77 -2.58
C VAL A 79 -14.90 6.05 -2.85
N SER A 80 -15.04 7.04 -1.97
CA SER A 80 -14.41 8.36 -2.09
C SER A 80 -13.57 8.68 -0.86
N ASP A 81 -12.70 9.69 -0.97
CA ASP A 81 -11.90 10.21 0.13
C ASP A 81 -12.76 10.54 1.36
N GLY A 82 -12.29 10.15 2.53
CA GLY A 82 -12.97 10.37 3.82
C GLY A 82 -14.14 9.42 4.09
N GLU A 83 -14.55 8.57 3.14
CA GLU A 83 -15.54 7.54 3.41
C GLU A 83 -14.99 6.48 4.37
N THR A 84 -15.91 5.91 5.16
CA THR A 84 -15.65 4.74 5.98
C THR A 84 -16.63 3.64 5.61
N PHE A 85 -16.14 2.42 5.49
CA PHE A 85 -17.00 1.25 5.30
C PHE A 85 -16.60 0.12 6.26
N ASP A 86 -17.53 -0.79 6.47
CA ASP A 86 -17.30 -1.98 7.28
C ASP A 86 -16.62 -3.07 6.44
N LEU A 87 -15.58 -3.69 7.00
CA LEU A 87 -14.97 -4.91 6.49
C LEU A 87 -14.83 -5.89 7.65
N PHE A 88 -15.63 -6.94 7.64
CA PHE A 88 -15.64 -7.98 8.70
C PHE A 88 -15.97 -7.44 10.12
N GLY A 89 -16.82 -6.41 10.23
CA GLY A 89 -17.13 -5.76 11.50
C GLY A 89 -16.16 -4.69 11.96
N ALA A 90 -15.10 -4.41 11.18
CA ALA A 90 -14.10 -3.39 11.47
C ALA A 90 -14.18 -2.22 10.47
N PRO A 91 -13.93 -0.97 10.91
CA PRO A 91 -13.95 0.19 10.03
C PRO A 91 -12.73 0.21 9.11
N VAL A 92 -12.95 0.53 7.83
CA VAL A 92 -11.92 0.84 6.85
C VAL A 92 -12.10 2.29 6.41
N HIS A 93 -11.09 3.13 6.64
CA HIS A 93 -11.08 4.51 6.18
C HIS A 93 -10.43 4.61 4.81
N VAL A 94 -11.11 5.30 3.89
CA VAL A 94 -10.60 5.57 2.54
C VAL A 94 -9.87 6.90 2.54
N MET A 95 -8.64 6.90 2.03
CA MET A 95 -7.81 8.09 1.92
C MET A 95 -7.42 8.32 0.45
N ASP A 96 -7.72 9.49 -0.11
CA ASP A 96 -7.09 9.91 -1.38
C ASP A 96 -5.60 10.09 -1.16
N VAL A 97 -4.81 9.41 -1.96
CA VAL A 97 -3.36 9.47 -1.96
C VAL A 97 -2.82 9.65 -3.38
N SER A 98 -3.51 10.51 -4.12
CA SER A 98 -3.15 10.88 -5.49
C SER A 98 -1.72 11.40 -5.61
N GLY A 99 -1.11 11.14 -6.76
CA GLY A 99 0.25 11.52 -7.09
C GLY A 99 0.85 10.54 -8.09
N HIS A 100 0.96 9.29 -7.76
CA HIS A 100 1.33 8.22 -8.69
C HIS A 100 0.31 8.10 -9.82
N THR A 101 -0.98 7.96 -9.48
CA THR A 101 -2.13 8.19 -10.34
C THR A 101 -3.07 9.20 -9.70
N LEU A 102 -4.00 9.79 -10.47
CA LEU A 102 -4.97 10.78 -9.94
C LEU A 102 -6.12 10.14 -9.16
N GLY A 103 -6.41 8.87 -9.36
CA GLY A 103 -7.47 8.15 -8.66
C GLY A 103 -6.95 7.18 -7.60
N HIS A 104 -5.69 7.34 -7.17
CA HIS A 104 -5.08 6.43 -6.18
C HIS A 104 -5.67 6.65 -4.79
N ILE A 105 -6.12 5.57 -4.15
CA ILE A 105 -6.60 5.57 -2.76
C ILE A 105 -5.78 4.61 -1.90
N ALA A 106 -5.74 4.88 -0.61
CA ALA A 106 -5.24 3.97 0.42
C ALA A 106 -6.38 3.51 1.33
N PHE A 107 -6.26 2.31 1.89
CA PHE A 107 -7.18 1.75 2.86
C PHE A 107 -6.50 1.69 4.22
N TYR A 108 -7.02 2.45 5.18
CA TYR A 108 -6.53 2.45 6.56
C TYR A 108 -7.48 1.69 7.48
N LEU A 109 -6.97 0.68 8.15
CA LEU A 109 -7.65 -0.18 9.10
C LEU A 109 -7.14 0.16 10.52
N PRO A 110 -7.80 1.06 11.26
CA PRO A 110 -7.30 1.54 12.56
C PRO A 110 -7.19 0.43 13.60
N ASP A 111 -8.16 -0.48 13.66
CA ASP A 111 -8.19 -1.56 14.64
C ASP A 111 -7.04 -2.58 14.43
N SER A 112 -6.57 -2.71 13.20
CA SER A 112 -5.41 -3.53 12.84
C SER A 112 -4.10 -2.75 12.79
N GLN A 113 -4.13 -1.44 13.02
CA GLN A 113 -2.99 -0.53 12.84
C GLN A 113 -2.28 -0.74 11.49
N ALA A 114 -3.05 -0.87 10.40
CA ALA A 114 -2.54 -1.20 9.08
C ALA A 114 -3.05 -0.20 8.04
N VAL A 115 -2.16 0.23 7.12
CA VAL A 115 -2.53 1.03 5.95
C VAL A 115 -1.96 0.41 4.68
N PHE A 116 -2.82 0.20 3.69
CA PHE A 116 -2.46 -0.31 2.38
C PHE A 116 -2.32 0.86 1.42
N THR A 117 -1.07 1.21 1.13
CA THR A 117 -0.69 2.43 0.41
C THR A 117 -0.29 2.17 -1.03
N ALA A 118 -0.09 0.89 -1.41
CA ALA A 118 0.39 0.47 -2.72
C ALA A 118 1.53 1.38 -3.25
N ASP A 119 1.29 2.11 -4.34
CA ASP A 119 2.30 2.91 -5.03
C ASP A 119 2.31 4.40 -4.62
N SER A 120 1.57 4.77 -3.58
CA SER A 120 1.72 6.11 -2.99
C SER A 120 2.93 6.15 -2.06
N LEU A 121 2.83 5.63 -0.84
CA LEU A 121 3.95 5.51 0.10
C LEU A 121 4.52 4.10 0.04
N MET A 122 5.79 3.99 -0.29
CA MET A 122 6.55 2.73 -0.27
C MET A 122 7.59 2.75 0.85
N ALA A 123 8.14 1.58 1.17
CA ALA A 123 9.25 1.50 2.10
C ALA A 123 10.45 2.30 1.55
N LEU A 124 10.83 3.37 2.27
CA LEU A 124 11.86 4.35 1.90
C LEU A 124 11.62 5.07 0.56
N GLY A 125 10.37 5.09 0.07
CA GLY A 125 10.09 5.62 -1.26
C GLY A 125 8.63 6.00 -1.49
N CYS A 126 8.36 6.41 -2.72
CA CYS A 126 7.02 6.59 -3.28
C CYS A 126 7.01 6.20 -4.76
N GLY A 127 5.82 5.97 -5.31
CA GLY A 127 5.64 5.71 -6.73
C GLY A 127 6.04 6.89 -7.61
N ARG A 128 6.40 6.62 -8.86
CA ARG A 128 6.63 7.67 -9.86
C ARG A 128 5.36 8.49 -10.08
N LEU A 129 5.53 9.77 -10.36
CA LEU A 129 4.45 10.67 -10.71
C LEU A 129 4.10 10.50 -12.20
N PHE A 130 3.24 9.53 -12.52
CA PHE A 130 2.80 9.36 -13.91
C PHE A 130 1.71 10.36 -14.30
N GLU A 131 0.84 10.73 -13.36
CA GLU A 131 -0.32 11.58 -13.64
C GLU A 131 -0.36 12.82 -12.74
N GLY A 132 0.03 12.67 -11.48
CA GLY A 132 -0.03 13.74 -10.50
C GLY A 132 1.18 14.65 -10.51
N THR A 133 1.14 15.64 -9.62
CA THR A 133 2.21 16.63 -9.41
C THR A 133 3.00 16.33 -8.13
N PRO A 134 4.24 16.86 -7.98
CA PRO A 134 4.98 16.77 -6.72
C PRO A 134 4.20 17.32 -5.52
N ALA A 135 3.41 18.39 -5.71
CA ALA A 135 2.59 18.97 -4.66
C ALA A 135 1.48 18.01 -4.18
N GLN A 136 0.81 17.33 -5.13
CA GLN A 136 -0.19 16.31 -4.79
C GLN A 136 0.43 15.13 -4.05
N MET A 137 1.55 14.58 -4.54
CA MET A 137 2.24 13.50 -3.84
C MET A 137 2.68 13.92 -2.44
N TRP A 138 3.22 15.14 -2.30
CA TRP A 138 3.60 15.66 -0.97
C TRP A 138 2.41 15.76 -0.02
N GLN A 139 1.24 16.21 -0.51
CA GLN A 139 0.00 16.23 0.28
C GLN A 139 -0.41 14.84 0.72
N SER A 140 -0.38 13.87 -0.20
CA SER A 140 -0.70 12.46 0.07
C SER A 140 0.25 11.84 1.11
N LEU A 141 1.55 12.00 0.92
CA LEU A 141 2.58 11.52 1.86
C LEU A 141 2.43 12.18 3.25
N SER A 142 2.12 13.48 3.30
CA SER A 142 1.91 14.20 4.56
C SER A 142 0.67 13.71 5.31
N ARG A 143 -0.42 13.38 4.60
CA ARG A 143 -1.62 12.76 5.19
C ARG A 143 -1.33 11.39 5.78
N LEU A 144 -0.60 10.55 5.04
CA LEU A 144 -0.19 9.22 5.51
C LEU A 144 0.74 9.32 6.72
N ALA A 145 1.69 10.25 6.72
CA ALA A 145 2.61 10.49 7.83
C ALA A 145 1.92 10.99 9.11
N ALA A 146 0.70 11.51 9.01
CA ALA A 146 -0.10 11.94 10.16
C ALA A 146 -0.86 10.78 10.87
N LEU A 147 -0.83 9.57 10.32
CA LEU A 147 -1.37 8.38 10.98
C LEU A 147 -0.53 8.02 12.23
N PRO A 148 -1.05 7.19 13.14
CA PRO A 148 -0.28 6.73 14.30
C PRO A 148 1.05 6.09 13.89
N ALA A 149 2.11 6.43 14.58
CA ALA A 149 3.49 6.03 14.23
C ALA A 149 3.72 4.50 14.21
N ASP A 150 2.91 3.75 14.97
CA ASP A 150 2.95 2.28 15.00
C ASP A 150 2.13 1.62 13.89
N THR A 151 1.57 2.40 12.96
CA THR A 151 0.86 1.86 11.80
C THR A 151 1.83 1.10 10.89
N LEU A 152 1.43 -0.12 10.49
CA LEU A 152 2.13 -0.91 9.49
C LEU A 152 1.73 -0.44 8.08
N VAL A 153 2.72 -0.13 7.27
CA VAL A 153 2.58 0.35 5.88
C VAL A 153 2.77 -0.82 4.91
N TYR A 154 1.71 -1.16 4.20
CA TYR A 154 1.69 -2.21 3.20
C TYR A 154 1.77 -1.58 1.81
N SER A 155 2.97 -1.55 1.23
CA SER A 155 3.25 -0.96 -0.08
C SER A 155 3.18 -1.95 -1.24
N GLY A 156 3.07 -1.44 -2.49
CA GLY A 156 2.81 -2.26 -3.66
C GLY A 156 4.00 -3.09 -4.15
N HIS A 157 5.23 -2.65 -3.91
CA HIS A 157 6.43 -3.23 -4.52
C HIS A 157 7.59 -3.44 -3.56
N GLU A 158 8.48 -4.38 -3.90
CA GLU A 158 9.73 -4.66 -3.20
C GLU A 158 10.88 -3.81 -3.77
N TYR A 159 10.77 -2.47 -3.65
CA TYR A 159 11.80 -1.53 -4.12
C TYR A 159 12.70 -1.01 -3.01
N THR A 160 12.53 -1.51 -1.80
CA THR A 160 13.17 -0.98 -0.58
C THR A 160 14.68 -0.88 -0.68
N GLN A 161 15.36 -1.87 -1.29
CA GLN A 161 16.82 -1.83 -1.43
C GLN A 161 17.31 -0.69 -2.33
N SER A 162 16.65 -0.46 -3.46
CA SER A 162 16.99 0.66 -4.36
C SER A 162 16.63 2.01 -3.74
N ASN A 163 15.50 2.08 -3.05
CA ASN A 163 15.08 3.27 -2.33
C ASN A 163 16.05 3.62 -1.19
N ALA A 164 16.53 2.60 -0.46
CA ALA A 164 17.53 2.75 0.60
C ALA A 164 18.85 3.30 0.07
N ALA A 165 19.32 2.81 -1.08
CA ALA A 165 20.50 3.32 -1.73
C ALA A 165 20.36 4.79 -2.12
N PHE A 166 19.19 5.19 -2.66
CA PHE A 166 18.88 6.59 -2.96
C PHE A 166 18.84 7.44 -1.67
N ALA A 167 18.15 6.99 -0.65
CA ALA A 167 18.02 7.73 0.61
C ALA A 167 19.39 8.07 1.24
N LEU A 168 20.35 7.14 1.18
CA LEU A 168 21.72 7.37 1.63
C LEU A 168 22.46 8.46 0.84
N THR A 169 22.09 8.74 -0.42
CA THR A 169 22.70 9.86 -1.17
C THR A 169 22.23 11.21 -0.64
N ILE A 170 21.08 11.26 0.03
CA ILE A 170 20.48 12.49 0.56
C ILE A 170 20.85 12.71 2.04
N GLU A 171 20.78 11.67 2.86
CA GLU A 171 21.09 11.75 4.30
C GLU A 171 22.12 10.66 4.71
N PRO A 172 23.37 10.73 4.23
CA PRO A 172 24.38 9.70 4.51
C PRO A 172 24.70 9.57 6.01
N ASP A 173 24.55 10.65 6.78
CA ASP A 173 24.86 10.71 8.22
C ASP A 173 23.63 10.40 9.12
N ASN A 174 22.50 10.01 8.55
CA ASN A 174 21.33 9.63 9.33
C ASN A 174 21.53 8.20 9.90
N ALA A 175 21.82 8.11 11.20
CA ALA A 175 22.12 6.84 11.86
C ALA A 175 20.94 5.83 11.79
N ALA A 176 19.69 6.32 11.89
CA ALA A 176 18.50 5.47 11.75
C ALA A 176 18.41 4.90 10.33
N LEU A 177 18.68 5.71 9.31
CA LEU A 177 18.72 5.26 7.92
C LEU A 177 19.83 4.24 7.69
N GLN A 178 21.04 4.47 8.20
CA GLN A 178 22.16 3.52 8.08
C GLN A 178 21.80 2.15 8.69
N ALA A 179 21.20 2.15 9.89
CA ALA A 179 20.75 0.91 10.54
C ALA A 179 19.69 0.18 9.72
N ARG A 180 18.69 0.90 9.22
CA ARG A 180 17.64 0.34 8.37
C ARG A 180 18.18 -0.23 7.06
N VAL A 181 19.13 0.45 6.42
CA VAL A 181 19.80 -0.04 5.19
C VAL A 181 20.55 -1.36 5.46
N ALA A 182 21.22 -1.49 6.60
CA ALA A 182 21.89 -2.74 6.99
C ALA A 182 20.89 -3.89 7.15
N GLU A 183 19.73 -3.63 7.76
CA GLU A 183 18.63 -4.60 7.88
C GLU A 183 18.06 -4.98 6.52
N VAL A 184 17.71 -4.01 5.69
CA VAL A 184 17.18 -4.21 4.32
C VAL A 184 18.13 -5.07 3.49
N ASN A 185 19.44 -4.77 3.52
CA ASN A 185 20.45 -5.57 2.82
C ASN A 185 20.54 -7.00 3.37
N THR A 186 20.31 -7.20 4.65
CA THR A 186 20.30 -8.53 5.27
C THR A 186 19.08 -9.33 4.81
N LYS A 187 17.89 -8.72 4.85
CA LYS A 187 16.65 -9.33 4.33
C LYS A 187 16.77 -9.66 2.83
N ALA A 188 17.28 -8.74 2.02
CA ALA A 188 17.49 -8.96 0.58
C ALA A 188 18.40 -10.17 0.28
N LYS A 189 19.52 -10.33 1.02
CA LYS A 189 20.39 -11.52 0.89
C LYS A 189 19.68 -12.83 1.22
N ARG A 190 18.70 -12.80 2.12
CA ARG A 190 17.90 -13.95 2.52
C ARG A 190 16.66 -14.14 1.67
N ARG A 191 16.40 -13.23 0.71
CA ARG A 191 15.16 -13.18 -0.09
C ARG A 191 13.91 -13.04 0.78
N GLU A 192 14.03 -12.35 1.89
CA GLU A 192 12.94 -12.01 2.81
C GLU A 192 12.30 -10.69 2.38
N ALA A 193 10.98 -10.57 2.52
CA ALA A 193 10.26 -9.34 2.23
C ALA A 193 10.67 -8.22 3.19
N THR A 194 10.73 -6.99 2.68
CA THR A 194 10.97 -5.79 3.50
C THR A 194 9.69 -5.00 3.80
N VAL A 195 8.57 -5.46 3.27
CA VAL A 195 7.21 -4.95 3.49
C VAL A 195 6.43 -5.97 4.32
N PRO A 196 5.60 -5.56 5.31
CA PRO A 196 5.34 -4.18 5.71
C PRO A 196 6.48 -3.53 6.50
N SER A 197 6.49 -2.17 6.52
CA SER A 197 7.34 -1.37 7.38
C SER A 197 6.51 -0.58 8.40
N TYR A 198 7.12 -0.12 9.49
CA TYR A 198 6.41 0.78 10.40
C TYR A 198 6.46 2.22 9.91
N LEU A 199 5.35 2.96 10.06
CA LEU A 199 5.28 4.36 9.66
C LEU A 199 6.33 5.23 10.37
N ARG A 200 6.63 4.97 11.65
CA ARG A 200 7.72 5.66 12.37
C ARG A 200 9.07 5.52 11.66
N GLU A 201 9.36 4.34 11.09
CA GLU A 201 10.61 4.12 10.35
C GLU A 201 10.64 4.95 9.06
N GLU A 202 9.51 5.08 8.37
CA GLU A 202 9.40 5.94 7.19
C GLU A 202 9.61 7.41 7.56
N ILE A 203 8.98 7.89 8.65
CA ILE A 203 9.14 9.27 9.14
C ILE A 203 10.60 9.57 9.53
N GLU A 204 11.31 8.60 10.09
CA GLU A 204 12.69 8.77 10.56
C GLU A 204 13.73 8.66 9.45
N THR A 205 13.43 7.94 8.35
CA THR A 205 14.45 7.53 7.39
C THR A 205 14.15 7.87 5.93
N TYR A 206 12.89 8.14 5.56
CA TYR A 206 12.53 8.44 4.17
C TYR A 206 12.70 9.94 3.88
N PRO A 207 13.65 10.35 2.97
CA PRO A 207 13.98 11.76 2.74
C PRO A 207 12.79 12.64 2.36
N PHE A 208 11.82 12.14 1.58
CA PHE A 208 10.67 12.96 1.19
C PHE A 208 9.75 13.26 2.37
N LEU A 209 9.51 12.34 3.29
CA LEU A 209 8.78 12.63 4.53
C LEU A 209 9.57 13.59 5.44
N ARG A 210 10.86 13.71 5.22
CA ARG A 210 11.79 14.57 5.95
C ARG A 210 12.13 15.87 5.21
N ALA A 211 11.44 16.17 4.10
CA ALA A 211 11.72 17.34 3.27
C ALA A 211 11.60 18.69 4.02
N SER A 212 10.95 18.74 5.18
CA SER A 212 10.97 19.91 6.07
C SER A 212 12.25 20.04 6.91
N ASN A 213 13.04 18.97 7.03
CA ASN A 213 14.29 18.97 7.79
C ASN A 213 15.35 19.82 7.08
N PRO A 214 16.01 20.80 7.77
CA PRO A 214 17.05 21.64 7.17
C PRO A 214 18.20 20.84 6.52
N LYS A 215 18.55 19.68 7.06
CA LYS A 215 19.61 18.82 6.51
C LYS A 215 19.23 18.18 5.15
N VAL A 216 17.94 18.02 4.88
CA VAL A 216 17.44 17.47 3.61
C VAL A 216 17.25 18.56 2.55
N LYS A 217 17.07 19.83 3.01
CA LYS A 217 16.90 21.00 2.13
C LYS A 217 18.19 21.57 1.57
N ALA A 218 19.33 21.20 2.14
CA ALA A 218 20.64 21.70 1.75
C ALA A 218 21.16 20.93 0.53
#